data_257a8b796d2fc3fac6152d86564d7f5d
#
_entry.id   257a8b796d2fc3fac6152d86564d7f5d
#
_cell.length_a   1.000
_cell.length_b   1.000
_cell.length_c   1.000
_cell.angle_alpha   90.00
_cell.angle_beta   90.00
_cell.angle_gamma   90.00
#
_symmetry.space_group_name_H-M   'P 1'
#
loop_
_entity.id
_entity.type
_entity.pdbx_description
1 polymer ?
#
loop_
_entity_poly.entity_id
_entity_poly.type
_entity_poly.pdbx_seq_one_letter_code
_entity_poly.pdbx_strand_id
1 'polypeptide(L)'
;MAFDISLPARGTTVRTTLGESAPSGAALLIPVAHGEDGIEVPVTALAPKGLLEALVAVGAKGTEGEVTRLLIDDHLVTAFGLGDASEIDDEAVRRGVGAAARALNDVERAAISAEFGVAPVVEGLLLGGYTYTGLKSQAEVNDDENSDAETPQTTEVTIVGAGKAEYNAAVIVAESVNLARDLVNTPANYLYPESYAGIMGEVASTAGLDIEVLDDTALDEQGFGGILSVGRGSSRPPRLVHLTWAPESASTKVGLVGKGITFDTGGISLKPGSGMEDMISDMGGSAAQLAVIAAAARLELPVRIDAWLPLAENMPSGTATRPGDVITHYGGITSEVINTDAEGRLVLADAIARACEDDPAYLIETATLTGAQLVALGNRTAGVMGSDELRDLIAESGRSVGEQAWAMPLLEEQEDELKSPIADIRNTHNARTGGMLFAGLYLSRFVPEDIEWAHIDIAGPAWNGGAPYGYTPKRATGAPVRTIVETLSRLVDKQ
;
A
#
# COMPACT_ATOMS: atom_id res chain seq x y z
N MET A 1 -10.09 -5.32 -15.35
CA MET A 1 -10.20 -3.92 -15.83
C MET A 1 -9.73 -3.01 -14.71
N ALA A 2 -8.84 -2.07 -14.99
CA ALA A 2 -8.42 -1.06 -14.00
C ALA A 2 -9.64 -0.31 -13.45
N PHE A 3 -9.55 0.17 -12.22
CA PHE A 3 -10.63 0.96 -11.59
C PHE A 3 -10.89 2.22 -12.41
N ASP A 4 -12.16 2.50 -12.72
CA ASP A 4 -12.60 3.76 -13.34
C ASP A 4 -12.93 4.75 -12.23
N ILE A 5 -12.01 5.66 -11.94
CA ILE A 5 -12.09 6.64 -10.84
C ILE A 5 -11.66 8.03 -11.29
N SER A 6 -12.33 9.05 -10.75
CA SER A 6 -12.20 10.45 -11.14
C SER A 6 -11.06 11.18 -10.39
N LEU A 7 -9.83 10.61 -10.40
CA LEU A 7 -8.66 11.31 -9.88
C LEU A 7 -8.12 12.32 -10.89
N PRO A 8 -7.55 13.46 -10.44
CA PRO A 8 -7.03 14.50 -11.32
C PRO A 8 -5.80 14.05 -12.12
N ALA A 9 -5.06 13.05 -11.62
CA ALA A 9 -3.98 12.36 -12.30
C ALA A 9 -3.87 10.95 -11.75
N ARG A 10 -3.43 10.03 -12.60
CA ARG A 10 -3.16 8.64 -12.24
C ARG A 10 -1.79 8.22 -12.75
N GLY A 11 -1.19 7.25 -12.08
CA GLY A 11 0.02 6.62 -12.60
C GLY A 11 -0.27 5.81 -13.88
N THR A 12 0.76 5.67 -14.67
CA THR A 12 0.77 4.81 -15.86
C THR A 12 1.69 3.62 -15.59
N THR A 13 1.43 2.49 -16.26
CA THR A 13 2.29 1.30 -16.20
C THR A 13 2.27 0.59 -17.55
N VAL A 14 3.10 -0.42 -17.73
CA VAL A 14 3.09 -1.26 -18.91
C VAL A 14 1.72 -1.96 -19.07
N ARG A 15 1.34 -2.28 -20.30
CA ARG A 15 0.17 -3.12 -20.59
C ARG A 15 0.62 -4.56 -20.75
N THR A 16 -0.01 -5.50 -20.06
CA THR A 16 0.32 -6.91 -20.15
C THR A 16 -0.73 -7.69 -20.95
N THR A 17 -0.29 -8.68 -21.71
CA THR A 17 -1.14 -9.60 -22.47
C THR A 17 -0.60 -11.04 -22.36
N LEU A 18 -1.46 -12.04 -22.62
CA LEU A 18 -1.05 -13.44 -22.68
C LEU A 18 -0.72 -13.83 -24.11
N GLY A 19 0.30 -14.66 -24.30
CA GLY A 19 0.66 -15.23 -25.59
C GLY A 19 1.28 -16.62 -25.50
N GLU A 20 1.19 -17.39 -26.60
CA GLU A 20 1.87 -18.68 -26.72
C GLU A 20 3.34 -18.53 -27.14
N SER A 21 3.70 -17.38 -27.72
CA SER A 21 5.05 -17.06 -28.18
C SER A 21 5.30 -15.54 -28.15
N ALA A 22 6.55 -15.15 -28.18
CA ALA A 22 6.93 -13.74 -28.30
C ALA A 22 6.48 -13.18 -29.67
N PRO A 23 5.87 -11.98 -29.70
CA PRO A 23 5.54 -11.29 -30.95
C PRO A 23 6.80 -10.99 -31.77
N SER A 24 6.68 -11.02 -33.10
CA SER A 24 7.81 -10.68 -33.97
C SER A 24 8.28 -9.24 -33.72
N GLY A 25 9.59 -9.07 -33.54
CA GLY A 25 10.21 -7.77 -33.26
C GLY A 25 10.00 -7.22 -31.84
N ALA A 26 9.41 -8.00 -30.93
CA ALA A 26 9.33 -7.61 -29.53
C ALA A 26 10.72 -7.68 -28.86
N ALA A 27 11.00 -6.76 -27.93
CA ALA A 27 12.14 -6.86 -27.05
C ALA A 27 11.98 -8.06 -26.10
N LEU A 28 13.07 -8.80 -25.86
CA LEU A 28 13.05 -9.97 -24.99
C LEU A 28 13.55 -9.61 -23.59
N LEU A 29 12.72 -9.82 -22.58
CA LEU A 29 13.10 -9.68 -21.18
C LEU A 29 13.64 -11.00 -20.67
N ILE A 30 14.93 -11.06 -20.37
CA ILE A 30 15.62 -12.31 -20.00
C ILE A 30 16.24 -12.18 -18.62
N PRO A 31 15.87 -13.05 -17.66
CA PRO A 31 16.54 -13.10 -16.36
C PRO A 31 17.97 -13.58 -16.49
N VAL A 32 18.83 -13.02 -15.66
CA VAL A 32 20.22 -13.45 -15.51
C VAL A 32 20.56 -13.46 -14.01
N ALA A 33 21.51 -14.29 -13.61
CA ALA A 33 21.89 -14.45 -12.23
C ALA A 33 23.42 -14.38 -12.06
N HIS A 34 23.86 -14.19 -10.85
CA HIS A 34 25.27 -14.28 -10.46
C HIS A 34 25.55 -15.66 -9.89
N GLY A 35 26.29 -16.50 -10.66
CA GLY A 35 26.73 -17.83 -10.24
C GLY A 35 28.16 -17.85 -9.72
N GLU A 36 28.63 -19.02 -9.28
CA GLU A 36 30.00 -19.22 -8.76
C GLU A 36 31.10 -18.85 -9.77
N ASP A 37 30.89 -19.16 -11.05
CA ASP A 37 31.82 -18.93 -12.14
C ASP A 37 31.55 -17.62 -12.92
N GLY A 38 30.65 -16.77 -12.46
CA GLY A 38 30.26 -15.51 -13.10
C GLY A 38 28.78 -15.44 -13.45
N ILE A 39 28.45 -14.66 -14.49
CA ILE A 39 27.04 -14.49 -14.91
C ILE A 39 26.49 -15.79 -15.51
N GLU A 40 25.26 -16.11 -15.13
CA GLU A 40 24.49 -17.25 -15.64
C GLU A 40 23.19 -16.78 -16.27
N VAL A 41 22.76 -17.50 -17.32
CA VAL A 41 21.43 -17.31 -17.94
C VAL A 41 20.58 -18.51 -17.55
N PRO A 42 19.58 -18.35 -16.65
CA PRO A 42 18.63 -19.42 -16.35
C PRO A 42 17.97 -19.93 -17.63
N VAL A 43 17.69 -21.23 -17.68
CA VAL A 43 17.09 -21.86 -18.88
C VAL A 43 15.71 -21.26 -19.16
N THR A 44 15.56 -20.67 -20.32
CA THR A 44 14.28 -20.15 -20.81
C THR A 44 14.20 -20.28 -22.34
N ALA A 45 13.00 -20.60 -22.83
CA ALA A 45 12.74 -20.73 -24.27
C ALA A 45 12.95 -19.42 -25.05
N LEU A 46 12.96 -18.26 -24.39
CA LEU A 46 13.10 -16.95 -25.01
C LEU A 46 14.56 -16.49 -25.16
N ALA A 47 15.53 -17.14 -24.51
CA ALA A 47 16.93 -16.69 -24.56
C ALA A 47 17.53 -16.93 -25.96
N PRO A 48 18.04 -15.86 -26.65
CA PRO A 48 18.69 -16.01 -27.93
C PRO A 48 20.07 -16.67 -27.79
N LYS A 49 20.53 -17.33 -28.85
CA LYS A 49 21.87 -17.93 -28.87
C LYS A 49 22.93 -16.85 -28.74
N GLY A 50 24.04 -17.13 -28.02
CA GLY A 50 25.13 -16.19 -27.82
C GLY A 50 24.85 -15.11 -26.77
N LEU A 51 23.73 -15.17 -26.05
CA LEU A 51 23.41 -14.18 -25.01
C LEU A 51 24.45 -14.16 -23.90
N LEU A 52 24.86 -15.33 -23.40
CA LEU A 52 25.86 -15.41 -22.31
C LEU A 52 27.19 -14.78 -22.71
N GLU A 53 27.70 -15.13 -23.91
CA GLU A 53 28.94 -14.56 -24.43
C GLU A 53 28.86 -13.03 -24.59
N ALA A 54 27.72 -12.53 -25.06
CA ALA A 54 27.50 -11.08 -25.20
C ALA A 54 27.43 -10.38 -23.85
N LEU A 55 26.78 -10.97 -22.84
CA LEU A 55 26.71 -10.43 -21.47
C LEU A 55 28.09 -10.38 -20.81
N VAL A 56 28.87 -11.46 -20.94
CA VAL A 56 30.26 -11.51 -20.47
C VAL A 56 31.11 -10.43 -21.14
N ALA A 57 30.98 -10.24 -22.46
CA ALA A 57 31.74 -9.28 -23.22
C ALA A 57 31.49 -7.81 -22.77
N VAL A 58 30.27 -7.50 -22.32
CA VAL A 58 29.93 -6.16 -21.80
C VAL A 58 30.14 -6.02 -20.27
N GLY A 59 30.56 -7.09 -19.61
CA GLY A 59 30.87 -7.08 -18.18
C GLY A 59 29.64 -7.12 -17.27
N ALA A 60 28.50 -7.59 -17.76
CA ALA A 60 27.30 -7.82 -16.94
C ALA A 60 27.59 -8.85 -15.84
N LYS A 61 26.97 -8.70 -14.68
CA LYS A 61 27.24 -9.53 -13.49
C LYS A 61 26.04 -10.33 -13.02
N GLY A 62 24.82 -9.99 -13.44
CA GLY A 62 23.60 -10.63 -12.98
C GLY A 62 23.19 -10.26 -11.54
N THR A 63 23.76 -9.19 -10.98
CA THR A 63 23.43 -8.73 -9.63
C THR A 63 22.00 -8.19 -9.55
N GLU A 64 21.38 -8.26 -8.37
CA GLU A 64 19.99 -7.80 -8.17
C GLU A 64 19.78 -6.37 -8.71
N GLY A 65 18.76 -6.22 -9.57
CA GLY A 65 18.38 -4.94 -10.15
C GLY A 65 19.29 -4.40 -11.27
N GLU A 66 20.34 -5.12 -11.64
CA GLU A 66 21.15 -4.80 -12.82
C GLU A 66 20.33 -4.98 -14.09
N VAL A 67 20.35 -4.00 -14.99
CA VAL A 67 19.68 -4.10 -16.29
C VAL A 67 20.70 -3.83 -17.40
N THR A 68 20.86 -4.80 -18.31
CA THR A 68 21.76 -4.72 -19.45
C THR A 68 20.98 -4.86 -20.76
N ARG A 69 21.08 -3.88 -21.65
CA ARG A 69 20.42 -3.90 -22.96
C ARG A 69 21.42 -4.23 -24.07
N LEU A 70 21.06 -5.21 -24.89
CA LEU A 70 21.90 -5.73 -25.96
C LEU A 70 21.08 -5.95 -27.24
N LEU A 71 21.72 -5.87 -28.39
CA LEU A 71 21.15 -6.30 -29.66
C LEU A 71 21.83 -7.62 -30.06
N ILE A 72 21.04 -8.70 -30.20
CA ILE A 72 21.52 -10.05 -30.55
C ILE A 72 20.63 -10.60 -31.67
N ASP A 73 21.22 -10.88 -32.83
CA ASP A 73 20.51 -11.42 -34.01
C ASP A 73 19.21 -10.64 -34.32
N ASP A 74 19.30 -9.30 -34.35
CA ASP A 74 18.17 -8.36 -34.58
C ASP A 74 17.10 -8.34 -33.46
N HIS A 75 17.33 -9.03 -32.33
CA HIS A 75 16.49 -8.96 -31.14
C HIS A 75 17.08 -7.96 -30.13
N LEU A 76 16.28 -6.97 -29.72
CA LEU A 76 16.57 -6.17 -28.53
C LEU A 76 16.37 -7.06 -27.30
N VAL A 77 17.42 -7.29 -26.53
CA VAL A 77 17.38 -8.05 -25.27
C VAL A 77 17.56 -7.07 -24.11
N THR A 78 16.66 -7.12 -23.15
CA THR A 78 16.80 -6.48 -21.85
C THR A 78 17.03 -7.58 -20.82
N ALA A 79 18.32 -7.85 -20.51
CA ALA A 79 18.70 -8.77 -19.46
C ALA A 79 18.56 -8.08 -18.10
N PHE A 80 17.98 -8.78 -17.11
CA PHE A 80 17.79 -8.25 -15.76
C PHE A 80 18.30 -9.21 -14.70
N GLY A 81 19.06 -8.67 -13.73
CA GLY A 81 19.72 -9.44 -12.67
C GLY A 81 18.77 -9.85 -11.56
N LEU A 82 18.81 -11.14 -11.22
CA LEU A 82 18.08 -11.76 -10.11
C LEU A 82 18.90 -11.83 -8.81
N GLY A 83 20.20 -11.53 -8.87
CA GLY A 83 21.12 -11.73 -7.75
C GLY A 83 21.78 -13.10 -7.76
N ASP A 84 22.04 -13.67 -6.59
CA ASP A 84 22.70 -14.96 -6.43
C ASP A 84 21.86 -16.11 -7.00
N ALA A 85 22.44 -16.92 -7.89
CA ALA A 85 21.74 -18.02 -8.57
C ALA A 85 21.22 -19.10 -7.60
N SER A 86 21.83 -19.23 -6.42
CA SER A 86 21.40 -20.16 -5.37
C SER A 86 20.25 -19.68 -4.50
N GLU A 87 19.90 -18.38 -4.58
CA GLU A 87 18.90 -17.71 -3.74
C GLU A 87 17.71 -17.15 -4.55
N ILE A 88 17.51 -17.61 -5.78
CA ILE A 88 16.41 -17.14 -6.63
C ILE A 88 15.08 -17.65 -6.06
N ASP A 89 14.26 -16.69 -5.63
CA ASP A 89 12.88 -16.89 -5.20
C ASP A 89 11.93 -15.96 -5.97
N ASP A 90 10.64 -16.03 -5.66
CA ASP A 90 9.62 -15.18 -6.28
C ASP A 90 9.89 -13.68 -6.08
N GLU A 91 10.48 -13.31 -4.95
CA GLU A 91 10.77 -11.92 -4.69
C GLU A 91 11.97 -11.42 -5.50
N ALA A 92 13.01 -12.23 -5.70
CA ALA A 92 14.13 -11.93 -6.59
C ALA A 92 13.62 -11.72 -8.04
N VAL A 93 12.71 -12.58 -8.51
CA VAL A 93 12.07 -12.44 -9.83
C VAL A 93 11.26 -11.15 -9.90
N ARG A 94 10.40 -10.88 -8.91
CA ARG A 94 9.58 -9.66 -8.87
C ARG A 94 10.43 -8.39 -8.91
N ARG A 95 11.52 -8.33 -8.16
CA ARG A 95 12.44 -7.18 -8.13
C ARG A 95 13.19 -7.01 -9.44
N GLY A 96 13.73 -8.09 -10.00
CA GLY A 96 14.44 -8.06 -11.27
C GLY A 96 13.53 -7.63 -12.42
N VAL A 97 12.33 -8.21 -12.53
CA VAL A 97 11.31 -7.82 -13.52
C VAL A 97 10.88 -6.37 -13.33
N GLY A 98 10.75 -5.91 -12.09
CA GLY A 98 10.42 -4.52 -11.80
C GLY A 98 11.49 -3.53 -12.26
N ALA A 99 12.77 -3.89 -12.12
CA ALA A 99 13.87 -3.09 -12.66
C ALA A 99 13.86 -3.07 -14.20
N ALA A 100 13.59 -4.23 -14.84
CA ALA A 100 13.45 -4.33 -16.29
C ALA A 100 12.28 -3.49 -16.82
N ALA A 101 11.12 -3.54 -16.17
CA ALA A 101 9.93 -2.78 -16.56
C ALA A 101 10.19 -1.27 -16.61
N ARG A 102 10.94 -0.71 -15.66
CA ARG A 102 11.36 0.70 -15.67
C ARG A 102 12.30 1.05 -16.83
N ALA A 103 12.99 0.09 -17.38
CA ALA A 103 13.93 0.30 -18.49
C ALA A 103 13.26 0.21 -19.88
N LEU A 104 11.93 0.08 -19.96
CA LEU A 104 11.17 -0.10 -21.20
C LEU A 104 10.60 1.19 -21.79
N ASN A 105 10.99 2.36 -21.29
CA ASN A 105 10.36 3.65 -21.67
C ASN A 105 10.34 3.95 -23.19
N ASP A 106 11.25 3.35 -23.97
CA ASP A 106 11.40 3.54 -25.42
C ASP A 106 11.10 2.25 -26.21
N VAL A 107 10.41 1.28 -25.59
CA VAL A 107 10.08 -0.02 -26.17
C VAL A 107 8.57 -0.11 -26.39
N GLU A 108 8.14 -0.29 -27.63
CA GLU A 108 6.71 -0.45 -27.97
C GLU A 108 6.18 -1.81 -27.53
N ARG A 109 6.92 -2.89 -27.83
CA ARG A 109 6.53 -4.28 -27.53
C ARG A 109 7.68 -5.06 -26.89
N ALA A 110 7.35 -5.81 -25.86
CA ALA A 110 8.28 -6.73 -25.21
C ALA A 110 7.63 -8.11 -24.96
N ALA A 111 8.43 -9.10 -24.63
CA ALA A 111 7.98 -10.41 -24.22
C ALA A 111 8.81 -10.95 -23.06
N ILE A 112 8.17 -11.67 -22.14
CA ILE A 112 8.79 -12.36 -21.01
C ILE A 112 8.18 -13.75 -20.85
N SER A 113 8.98 -14.73 -20.38
CA SER A 113 8.48 -16.07 -20.05
C SER A 113 7.89 -16.09 -18.64
N ALA A 114 6.78 -16.82 -18.46
CA ALA A 114 6.18 -17.12 -17.16
C ALA A 114 6.87 -18.30 -16.43
N GLU A 115 7.93 -18.89 -16.99
CA GLU A 115 8.67 -20.02 -16.40
C GLU A 115 9.23 -19.72 -15.00
N PHE A 116 9.39 -18.43 -14.66
CA PHE A 116 9.90 -17.95 -13.38
C PHE A 116 8.79 -17.54 -12.38
N GLY A 117 7.57 -18.04 -12.59
CA GLY A 117 6.39 -17.72 -11.79
C GLY A 117 5.52 -16.64 -12.43
N VAL A 118 4.22 -16.92 -12.54
CA VAL A 118 3.27 -15.97 -13.17
C VAL A 118 3.06 -14.73 -12.30
N ALA A 119 2.80 -14.93 -11.00
CA ALA A 119 2.55 -13.82 -10.08
C ALA A 119 3.75 -12.86 -9.97
N PRO A 120 4.99 -13.31 -9.69
CA PRO A 120 6.14 -12.41 -9.57
C PRO A 120 6.47 -11.69 -10.89
N VAL A 121 6.24 -12.32 -12.05
CA VAL A 121 6.44 -11.69 -13.36
C VAL A 121 5.41 -10.59 -13.59
N VAL A 122 4.11 -10.88 -13.42
CA VAL A 122 3.02 -9.92 -13.64
C VAL A 122 3.12 -8.74 -12.69
N GLU A 123 3.29 -9.03 -11.40
CA GLU A 123 3.44 -7.99 -10.36
C GLU A 123 4.70 -7.14 -10.62
N GLY A 124 5.83 -7.78 -10.91
CA GLY A 124 7.07 -7.07 -11.25
C GLY A 124 6.89 -6.09 -12.41
N LEU A 125 6.22 -6.51 -13.49
CA LEU A 125 5.93 -5.65 -14.64
C LEU A 125 5.02 -4.48 -14.27
N LEU A 126 3.86 -4.76 -13.67
CA LEU A 126 2.83 -3.74 -13.42
C LEU A 126 3.20 -2.79 -12.29
N LEU A 127 3.90 -3.27 -11.26
CA LEU A 127 4.34 -2.46 -10.13
C LEU A 127 5.64 -1.71 -10.43
N GLY A 128 6.59 -2.35 -11.13
CA GLY A 128 7.87 -1.75 -11.48
C GLY A 128 7.77 -0.74 -12.61
N GLY A 129 6.86 -0.96 -13.56
CA GLY A 129 6.57 -0.01 -14.64
C GLY A 129 5.71 1.19 -14.22
N TYR A 130 5.19 1.19 -12.97
CA TYR A 130 4.36 2.29 -12.48
C TYR A 130 5.13 3.59 -12.39
N THR A 131 4.58 4.64 -13.04
CA THR A 131 5.13 6.01 -13.03
C THR A 131 4.01 7.01 -12.77
N TYR A 132 4.19 7.89 -11.79
CA TYR A 132 3.27 8.98 -11.51
C TYR A 132 3.91 10.31 -11.91
N THR A 133 3.38 10.93 -12.97
CA THR A 133 3.88 12.19 -13.52
C THR A 133 3.22 13.42 -12.89
N GLY A 134 2.14 13.21 -12.12
CA GLY A 134 1.39 14.27 -11.43
C GLY A 134 0.60 15.17 -12.39
N LEU A 135 0.41 16.42 -11.96
CA LEU A 135 -0.44 17.44 -12.61
C LEU A 135 0.37 18.46 -13.42
N LYS A 136 1.43 18.02 -14.10
CA LYS A 136 2.22 18.92 -14.96
C LYS A 136 1.38 19.44 -16.12
N SER A 137 1.54 20.74 -16.44
CA SER A 137 0.89 21.31 -17.61
C SER A 137 1.50 20.73 -18.90
N GLN A 138 0.65 20.45 -19.88
CA GLN A 138 1.12 19.99 -21.20
C GLN A 138 1.86 21.08 -22.01
N ALA A 139 1.85 22.33 -21.55
CA ALA A 139 2.50 23.45 -22.23
C ALA A 139 4.05 23.34 -22.27
N GLU A 140 4.66 22.59 -21.35
CA GLU A 140 6.12 22.36 -21.36
C GLU A 140 6.57 21.33 -22.42
N VAL A 141 5.62 20.63 -23.06
CA VAL A 141 5.91 19.62 -24.09
C VAL A 141 5.93 20.25 -25.51
N ASN A 142 5.39 21.46 -25.68
CA ASN A 142 5.16 22.07 -27.00
C ASN A 142 6.09 23.24 -27.38
N ASP A 143 7.06 23.64 -26.53
CA ASP A 143 7.93 24.79 -26.83
C ASP A 143 9.15 24.46 -27.72
N ASP A 144 9.39 23.18 -28.01
CA ASP A 144 10.33 22.77 -29.05
C ASP A 144 9.55 22.32 -30.29
N GLU A 145 9.36 23.23 -31.26
CA GLU A 145 8.76 22.94 -32.60
C GLU A 145 9.50 21.84 -33.40
N ASN A 146 10.51 21.19 -32.80
CA ASN A 146 11.28 20.08 -33.36
C ASN A 146 11.32 18.84 -32.47
N SER A 147 10.60 18.78 -31.33
CA SER A 147 10.44 17.55 -30.61
C SER A 147 9.17 16.86 -31.14
N ASP A 148 9.35 15.79 -31.90
CA ASP A 148 8.37 14.71 -32.03
C ASP A 148 8.18 14.07 -30.64
N ALA A 149 7.72 14.85 -29.65
CA ALA A 149 7.33 14.37 -28.33
C ALA A 149 6.00 13.64 -28.52
N GLU A 150 6.11 12.43 -29.06
CA GLU A 150 5.05 11.44 -29.02
C GLU A 150 4.61 11.28 -27.56
N THR A 151 3.31 11.29 -27.32
CA THR A 151 2.70 10.88 -26.05
C THR A 151 3.42 9.60 -25.60
N PRO A 152 3.94 9.48 -24.36
CA PRO A 152 4.69 8.31 -23.93
C PRO A 152 3.90 7.05 -24.29
N GLN A 153 4.40 6.28 -25.26
CA GLN A 153 3.73 5.08 -25.74
C GLN A 153 3.81 4.04 -24.65
N THR A 154 2.65 3.54 -24.20
CA THR A 154 2.60 2.48 -23.19
C THR A 154 3.15 1.19 -23.78
N THR A 155 4.25 0.68 -23.25
CA THR A 155 4.83 -0.60 -23.64
C THR A 155 3.81 -1.74 -23.46
N GLU A 156 3.61 -2.55 -24.51
CA GLU A 156 2.85 -3.80 -24.42
C GLU A 156 3.80 -4.98 -24.16
N VAL A 157 3.59 -5.71 -23.07
CA VAL A 157 4.41 -6.88 -22.70
C VAL A 157 3.59 -8.15 -22.81
N THR A 158 4.01 -9.04 -23.70
CA THR A 158 3.43 -10.39 -23.84
C THR A 158 4.06 -11.33 -22.83
N ILE A 159 3.24 -11.93 -21.97
CA ILE A 159 3.66 -12.97 -21.01
C ILE A 159 3.42 -14.32 -21.67
N VAL A 160 4.51 -15.04 -21.92
CA VAL A 160 4.50 -16.32 -22.65
C VAL A 160 4.37 -17.50 -21.69
N GLY A 161 3.40 -18.36 -21.92
CA GLY A 161 3.25 -19.62 -21.19
C GLY A 161 2.50 -19.51 -19.85
N ALA A 162 1.87 -18.37 -19.53
CA ALA A 162 1.11 -18.20 -18.29
C ALA A 162 -0.31 -18.78 -18.38
N GLY A 163 -0.78 -19.37 -17.27
CA GLY A 163 -2.17 -19.76 -17.07
C GLY A 163 -3.07 -18.54 -16.89
N LYS A 164 -4.26 -18.52 -17.54
CA LYS A 164 -5.16 -17.35 -17.51
C LYS A 164 -5.66 -17.01 -16.10
N ALA A 165 -5.98 -18.00 -15.27
CA ALA A 165 -6.52 -17.78 -13.93
C ALA A 165 -5.47 -17.10 -13.02
N GLU A 166 -4.26 -17.65 -13.00
CA GLU A 166 -3.14 -17.13 -12.21
C GLU A 166 -2.72 -15.72 -12.68
N TYR A 167 -2.65 -15.52 -14.02
CA TYR A 167 -2.42 -14.21 -14.61
C TYR A 167 -3.47 -13.18 -14.14
N ASN A 168 -4.76 -13.52 -14.22
CA ASN A 168 -5.82 -12.60 -13.82
C ASN A 168 -5.75 -12.25 -12.33
N ALA A 169 -5.45 -13.22 -11.45
CA ALA A 169 -5.29 -12.98 -10.02
C ALA A 169 -4.11 -12.01 -9.75
N ALA A 170 -2.97 -12.25 -10.39
CA ALA A 170 -1.80 -11.36 -10.23
C ALA A 170 -2.07 -9.94 -10.76
N VAL A 171 -2.80 -9.80 -11.87
CA VAL A 171 -3.23 -8.48 -12.40
C VAL A 171 -4.12 -7.77 -11.40
N ILE A 172 -5.10 -8.46 -10.79
CA ILE A 172 -6.01 -7.87 -9.80
C ILE A 172 -5.22 -7.32 -8.61
N VAL A 173 -4.28 -8.10 -8.08
CA VAL A 173 -3.42 -7.67 -6.95
C VAL A 173 -2.58 -6.45 -7.32
N ALA A 174 -1.90 -6.49 -8.47
CA ALA A 174 -1.06 -5.38 -8.91
C ALA A 174 -1.85 -4.09 -9.21
N GLU A 175 -3.03 -4.19 -9.84
CA GLU A 175 -3.92 -3.04 -10.06
C GLU A 175 -4.42 -2.45 -8.74
N SER A 176 -4.66 -3.28 -7.72
CA SER A 176 -5.08 -2.81 -6.38
C SER A 176 -3.95 -2.08 -5.65
N VAL A 177 -2.70 -2.57 -5.74
CA VAL A 177 -1.52 -1.83 -5.25
C VAL A 177 -1.39 -0.48 -5.96
N ASN A 178 -1.58 -0.44 -7.28
CA ASN A 178 -1.50 0.79 -8.06
C ASN A 178 -2.65 1.76 -7.73
N LEU A 179 -3.85 1.26 -7.40
CA LEU A 179 -4.95 2.09 -6.86
C LEU A 179 -4.51 2.80 -5.56
N ALA A 180 -3.95 2.06 -4.60
CA ALA A 180 -3.45 2.66 -3.36
C ALA A 180 -2.36 3.71 -3.65
N ARG A 181 -1.45 3.45 -4.59
CA ARG A 181 -0.43 4.42 -5.04
C ARG A 181 -1.04 5.68 -5.63
N ASP A 182 -2.04 5.55 -6.50
CA ASP A 182 -2.73 6.69 -7.12
C ASP A 182 -3.38 7.59 -6.06
N LEU A 183 -4.06 6.99 -5.08
CA LEU A 183 -4.71 7.70 -3.98
C LEU A 183 -3.69 8.46 -3.13
N VAL A 184 -2.65 7.80 -2.66
CA VAL A 184 -1.60 8.40 -1.79
C VAL A 184 -0.79 9.47 -2.54
N ASN A 185 -0.60 9.33 -3.86
CA ASN A 185 0.10 10.32 -4.67
C ASN A 185 -0.74 11.57 -4.99
N THR A 186 -2.08 11.49 -4.82
CA THR A 186 -2.99 12.60 -5.15
C THR A 186 -2.86 13.72 -4.11
N PRO A 187 -2.59 14.98 -4.54
CA PRO A 187 -2.47 16.11 -3.62
C PRO A 187 -3.74 16.35 -2.79
N ALA A 188 -3.57 16.73 -1.51
CA ALA A 188 -4.65 16.89 -0.54
C ALA A 188 -5.69 18.00 -0.91
N ASN A 189 -5.34 18.93 -1.79
CA ASN A 189 -6.32 19.89 -2.29
C ASN A 189 -7.35 19.27 -3.25
N TYR A 190 -7.06 18.09 -3.80
CA TYR A 190 -7.96 17.27 -4.60
C TYR A 190 -8.54 16.09 -3.81
N LEU A 191 -7.73 15.48 -2.91
CA LEU A 191 -8.14 14.32 -2.12
C LEU A 191 -8.28 14.73 -0.64
N TYR A 192 -9.43 15.29 -0.28
CA TYR A 192 -9.84 15.64 1.07
C TYR A 192 -11.04 14.76 1.50
N PRO A 193 -11.48 14.76 2.76
CA PRO A 193 -12.41 13.75 3.26
C PRO A 193 -13.65 13.51 2.38
N GLU A 194 -14.33 14.56 1.92
CA GLU A 194 -15.54 14.43 1.08
C GLU A 194 -15.22 13.89 -0.32
N SER A 195 -14.22 14.46 -1.01
CA SER A 195 -13.83 13.99 -2.35
C SER A 195 -13.30 12.57 -2.31
N TYR A 196 -12.57 12.20 -1.25
CA TYR A 196 -12.05 10.85 -1.08
C TYR A 196 -13.19 9.84 -0.84
N ALA A 197 -14.19 10.18 -0.01
CA ALA A 197 -15.39 9.36 0.14
C ALA A 197 -16.12 9.16 -1.21
N GLY A 198 -16.15 10.20 -2.07
CA GLY A 198 -16.68 10.10 -3.44
C GLY A 198 -15.92 9.09 -4.29
N ILE A 199 -14.57 9.16 -4.29
CA ILE A 199 -13.72 8.18 -5.00
C ILE A 199 -13.91 6.76 -4.46
N MET A 200 -14.08 6.58 -3.13
CA MET A 200 -14.40 5.28 -2.54
C MET A 200 -15.73 4.73 -3.11
N GLY A 201 -16.71 5.58 -3.35
CA GLY A 201 -17.96 5.22 -4.03
C GLY A 201 -17.77 4.73 -5.47
N GLU A 202 -16.87 5.36 -6.23
CA GLU A 202 -16.52 4.92 -7.59
C GLU A 202 -15.81 3.55 -7.57
N VAL A 203 -14.87 3.34 -6.62
CA VAL A 203 -14.21 2.04 -6.41
C VAL A 203 -15.23 0.98 -6.02
N ALA A 204 -16.12 1.28 -5.07
CA ALA A 204 -17.18 0.37 -4.61
C ALA A 204 -18.08 -0.06 -5.78
N SER A 205 -18.53 0.90 -6.60
CA SER A 205 -19.33 0.61 -7.79
C SER A 205 -18.62 -0.31 -8.78
N THR A 206 -17.31 -0.09 -8.99
CA THR A 206 -16.51 -0.90 -9.92
C THR A 206 -16.25 -2.31 -9.40
N ALA A 207 -16.05 -2.45 -8.08
CA ALA A 207 -15.73 -3.73 -7.44
C ALA A 207 -16.97 -4.50 -6.96
N GLY A 208 -18.18 -3.92 -7.04
CA GLY A 208 -19.41 -4.56 -6.57
C GLY A 208 -19.51 -4.61 -5.04
N LEU A 209 -19.05 -3.56 -4.35
CA LEU A 209 -19.14 -3.41 -2.90
C LEU A 209 -20.36 -2.57 -2.51
N ASP A 210 -20.94 -2.85 -1.36
CA ASP A 210 -21.85 -1.92 -0.71
C ASP A 210 -21.05 -0.81 -0.01
N ILE A 211 -21.61 0.42 0.03
CA ILE A 211 -20.96 1.57 0.66
C ILE A 211 -21.99 2.42 1.42
N GLU A 212 -21.59 2.87 2.62
CA GLU A 212 -22.27 3.89 3.42
C GLU A 212 -21.26 4.98 3.80
N VAL A 213 -21.69 6.24 3.79
CA VAL A 213 -20.84 7.39 4.17
C VAL A 213 -21.54 8.18 5.25
N LEU A 214 -20.94 8.28 6.43
CA LEU A 214 -21.39 9.14 7.51
C LEU A 214 -20.70 10.50 7.36
N ASP A 215 -21.50 11.57 7.26
CA ASP A 215 -21.02 12.95 7.28
C ASP A 215 -20.80 13.45 8.71
N ASP A 216 -20.31 14.67 8.86
CA ASP A 216 -20.01 15.27 10.16
C ASP A 216 -21.25 15.43 11.07
N THR A 217 -22.44 15.58 10.50
CA THR A 217 -23.69 15.59 11.26
C THR A 217 -24.02 14.21 11.83
N ALA A 218 -23.95 13.19 11.00
CA ALA A 218 -24.17 11.80 11.43
C ALA A 218 -23.10 11.33 12.44
N LEU A 219 -21.84 11.78 12.27
CA LEU A 219 -20.77 11.50 13.22
C LEU A 219 -21.05 12.12 14.61
N ASP A 220 -21.55 13.35 14.65
CA ASP A 220 -21.91 14.04 15.91
C ASP A 220 -23.11 13.36 16.59
N GLU A 221 -24.17 13.06 15.83
CA GLU A 221 -25.35 12.41 16.35
C GLU A 221 -25.08 11.01 16.92
N GLN A 222 -24.09 10.30 16.36
CA GLN A 222 -23.72 8.95 16.77
C GLN A 222 -22.56 8.92 17.78
N GLY A 223 -21.93 10.07 18.09
CA GLY A 223 -20.89 10.17 19.13
C GLY A 223 -19.47 9.79 18.71
N PHE A 224 -19.09 9.97 17.44
CA PHE A 224 -17.73 9.74 16.94
C PHE A 224 -16.79 10.90 17.30
N GLY A 225 -16.54 11.10 18.60
CA GLY A 225 -15.81 12.25 19.11
C GLY A 225 -14.32 12.27 18.74
N GLY A 226 -13.70 11.13 18.52
CA GLY A 226 -12.31 11.04 18.05
C GLY A 226 -12.16 11.60 16.63
N ILE A 227 -12.99 11.14 15.68
CA ILE A 227 -13.00 11.60 14.29
C ILE A 227 -13.31 13.11 14.23
N LEU A 228 -14.36 13.53 14.92
CA LEU A 228 -14.76 14.93 14.98
C LEU A 228 -13.67 15.82 15.59
N SER A 229 -13.00 15.37 16.66
CA SER A 229 -11.96 16.16 17.34
C SER A 229 -10.79 16.47 16.44
N VAL A 230 -10.41 15.55 15.55
CA VAL A 230 -9.32 15.76 14.59
C VAL A 230 -9.78 16.67 13.43
N GLY A 231 -10.96 16.37 12.84
CA GLY A 231 -11.45 17.09 11.67
C GLY A 231 -11.95 18.52 11.93
N ARG A 232 -12.30 18.87 13.18
CA ARG A 232 -12.94 20.15 13.52
C ARG A 232 -12.07 21.39 13.26
N GLY A 233 -10.75 21.21 13.10
CA GLY A 233 -9.82 22.28 12.77
C GLY A 233 -9.83 22.66 11.30
N SER A 234 -10.31 21.79 10.43
CA SER A 234 -10.38 22.01 8.98
C SER A 234 -11.71 22.65 8.57
N SER A 235 -11.69 23.38 7.45
CA SER A 235 -12.91 23.81 6.74
C SER A 235 -13.53 22.69 5.89
N ARG A 236 -12.89 21.52 5.85
CA ARG A 236 -13.32 20.31 5.14
C ARG A 236 -13.74 19.26 6.16
N PRO A 237 -15.05 19.10 6.41
CA PRO A 237 -15.55 18.23 7.48
C PRO A 237 -15.12 16.78 7.30
N PRO A 238 -14.93 16.03 8.41
CA PRO A 238 -14.54 14.63 8.36
C PRO A 238 -15.68 13.74 7.82
N ARG A 239 -15.32 12.51 7.48
CA ARG A 239 -16.23 11.45 7.04
C ARG A 239 -15.83 10.12 7.69
N LEU A 240 -16.79 9.22 7.84
CA LEU A 240 -16.51 7.80 8.09
C LEU A 240 -17.15 7.00 6.97
N VAL A 241 -16.34 6.20 6.27
CA VAL A 241 -16.82 5.38 5.16
C VAL A 241 -16.85 3.93 5.60
N HIS A 242 -17.99 3.27 5.42
CA HIS A 242 -18.17 1.83 5.60
C HIS A 242 -18.34 1.17 4.24
N LEU A 243 -17.52 0.15 3.97
CA LEU A 243 -17.56 -0.66 2.76
C LEU A 243 -17.79 -2.12 3.14
N THR A 244 -18.64 -2.83 2.38
CA THR A 244 -18.93 -4.25 2.64
C THR A 244 -18.72 -5.10 1.40
N TRP A 245 -17.96 -6.21 1.58
CA TRP A 245 -17.93 -7.36 0.71
C TRP A 245 -18.51 -8.56 1.44
N ALA A 246 -19.63 -9.12 0.96
CA ALA A 246 -20.36 -10.17 1.65
C ALA A 246 -20.85 -11.27 0.66
N PRO A 247 -19.92 -12.11 0.13
CA PRO A 247 -20.31 -13.21 -0.75
C PRO A 247 -21.07 -14.30 0.01
N GLU A 248 -22.01 -14.99 -0.66
CA GLU A 248 -22.76 -16.09 -0.05
C GLU A 248 -21.85 -17.25 0.44
N SER A 249 -20.66 -17.36 -0.16
CA SER A 249 -19.65 -18.38 0.20
C SER A 249 -18.79 -17.99 1.41
N ALA A 250 -19.03 -16.85 2.04
CA ALA A 250 -18.19 -16.39 3.15
C ALA A 250 -18.22 -17.37 4.32
N SER A 251 -17.05 -17.85 4.73
CA SER A 251 -16.85 -18.75 5.86
C SER A 251 -16.35 -18.03 7.11
N THR A 252 -15.76 -16.85 6.94
CA THR A 252 -15.25 -16.05 8.06
C THR A 252 -15.57 -14.57 7.87
N LYS A 253 -15.50 -13.78 8.94
CA LYS A 253 -15.78 -12.34 8.93
C LYS A 253 -14.55 -11.57 9.42
N VAL A 254 -14.12 -10.60 8.63
CA VAL A 254 -12.95 -9.75 8.90
C VAL A 254 -13.37 -8.29 8.92
N GLY A 255 -13.05 -7.59 10.00
CA GLY A 255 -13.10 -6.14 10.09
C GLY A 255 -11.80 -5.54 9.56
N LEU A 256 -11.90 -4.55 8.69
CA LEU A 256 -10.75 -3.76 8.24
C LEU A 256 -10.91 -2.32 8.71
N VAL A 257 -9.84 -1.74 9.27
CA VAL A 257 -9.82 -0.33 9.66
C VAL A 257 -8.58 0.32 9.05
N GLY A 258 -8.69 1.53 8.52
CA GLY A 258 -7.55 2.18 7.88
C GLY A 258 -7.50 3.69 8.14
N LYS A 259 -6.38 4.18 8.68
CA LYS A 259 -6.15 5.60 8.91
C LYS A 259 -6.27 6.40 7.61
N GLY A 260 -7.14 7.42 7.61
CA GLY A 260 -7.41 8.27 6.47
C GLY A 260 -7.22 9.76 6.76
N ILE A 261 -6.06 10.16 7.30
CA ILE A 261 -5.73 11.57 7.48
C ILE A 261 -5.27 12.14 6.15
N THR A 262 -6.15 12.85 5.45
CA THR A 262 -5.91 13.32 4.08
C THR A 262 -4.79 14.35 3.99
N PHE A 263 -4.54 15.09 5.07
CA PHE A 263 -3.35 15.89 5.30
C PHE A 263 -3.14 16.13 6.79
N ASP A 264 -1.91 15.98 7.27
CA ASP A 264 -1.57 16.14 8.68
C ASP A 264 -0.57 17.28 8.91
N THR A 265 -1.06 18.38 9.48
CA THR A 265 -0.19 19.49 9.94
C THR A 265 0.30 19.30 11.36
N GLY A 266 -0.23 18.30 12.10
CA GLY A 266 -0.10 18.17 13.55
C GLY A 266 -1.16 18.95 14.34
N GLY A 267 -2.00 19.75 13.69
CA GLY A 267 -2.97 20.60 14.35
C GLY A 267 -2.29 21.73 15.17
N ILE A 268 -2.73 21.95 16.40
CA ILE A 268 -2.11 22.95 17.31
C ILE A 268 -0.69 22.54 17.70
N SER A 269 -0.40 21.24 17.83
CA SER A 269 0.97 20.71 17.99
C SER A 269 1.69 20.65 16.63
N LEU A 270 1.85 21.80 15.99
CA LEU A 270 2.24 21.97 14.60
C LEU A 270 3.59 21.31 14.27
N LYS A 271 3.61 20.50 13.22
CA LYS A 271 4.82 19.90 12.66
C LYS A 271 5.79 20.96 12.12
N PRO A 272 7.11 20.68 12.08
CA PRO A 272 8.04 21.50 11.30
C PRO A 272 7.62 21.57 9.82
N GLY A 273 7.81 22.73 9.17
CA GLY A 273 7.45 22.89 7.75
C GLY A 273 8.25 22.01 6.79
N SER A 274 9.48 21.64 7.15
CA SER A 274 10.32 20.77 6.31
C SER A 274 9.79 19.32 6.32
N GLY A 275 9.47 18.79 5.15
CA GLY A 275 8.91 17.43 4.97
C GLY A 275 7.42 17.34 5.26
N MET A 276 6.74 18.46 5.56
CA MET A 276 5.28 18.45 5.79
C MET A 276 4.52 18.07 4.51
N GLU A 277 5.07 18.35 3.34
CA GLU A 277 4.51 17.97 2.04
C GLU A 277 4.33 16.46 1.86
N ASP A 278 5.12 15.65 2.56
CA ASP A 278 5.00 14.19 2.54
C ASP A 278 3.79 13.69 3.35
N MET A 279 3.16 14.57 4.16
CA MET A 279 1.96 14.23 4.95
C MET A 279 0.70 14.02 4.10
N ILE A 280 0.75 14.18 2.79
CA ILE A 280 -0.27 13.64 1.88
C ILE A 280 -0.34 12.10 1.96
N SER A 281 0.72 11.43 2.43
CA SER A 281 0.77 9.99 2.61
C SER A 281 0.05 9.49 3.86
N ASP A 282 -0.42 10.39 4.74
CA ASP A 282 -0.97 10.03 6.06
C ASP A 282 -2.38 9.39 6.01
N MET A 283 -2.89 9.20 4.81
CA MET A 283 -4.08 8.42 4.49
C MET A 283 -3.74 7.05 3.85
N GLY A 284 -2.46 6.64 3.88
CA GLY A 284 -1.99 5.39 3.28
C GLY A 284 -2.65 4.13 3.86
N GLY A 285 -3.05 4.16 5.14
CA GLY A 285 -3.80 3.09 5.77
C GLY A 285 -5.16 2.86 5.13
N SER A 286 -5.96 3.92 4.97
CA SER A 286 -7.28 3.82 4.31
C SER A 286 -7.16 3.50 2.82
N ALA A 287 -6.13 4.01 2.13
CA ALA A 287 -5.88 3.68 0.74
C ALA A 287 -5.54 2.19 0.55
N ALA A 288 -4.73 1.63 1.44
CA ALA A 288 -4.42 0.21 1.43
C ALA A 288 -5.67 -0.64 1.72
N GLN A 289 -6.46 -0.31 2.74
CA GLN A 289 -7.66 -1.09 3.09
C GLN A 289 -8.75 -1.01 2.01
N LEU A 290 -8.96 0.14 1.37
CA LEU A 290 -9.81 0.27 0.20
C LEU A 290 -9.36 -0.64 -0.95
N ALA A 291 -8.05 -0.64 -1.23
CA ALA A 291 -7.47 -1.49 -2.28
C ALA A 291 -7.60 -2.99 -1.94
N VAL A 292 -7.45 -3.35 -0.67
CA VAL A 292 -7.62 -4.74 -0.17
C VAL A 292 -9.04 -5.25 -0.35
N ILE A 293 -10.05 -4.49 0.13
CA ILE A 293 -11.45 -4.95 -0.01
C ILE A 293 -11.86 -5.03 -1.49
N ALA A 294 -11.39 -4.10 -2.32
CA ALA A 294 -11.63 -4.15 -3.76
C ALA A 294 -10.92 -5.34 -4.43
N ALA A 295 -9.69 -5.68 -4.00
CA ALA A 295 -8.98 -6.89 -4.45
C ALA A 295 -9.72 -8.15 -4.04
N ALA A 296 -10.15 -8.26 -2.78
CA ALA A 296 -10.87 -9.40 -2.25
C ALA A 296 -12.18 -9.67 -3.02
N ALA A 297 -12.93 -8.61 -3.34
CA ALA A 297 -14.15 -8.72 -4.14
C ALA A 297 -13.86 -9.18 -5.57
N ARG A 298 -12.84 -8.61 -6.23
CA ARG A 298 -12.46 -8.98 -7.60
C ARG A 298 -11.84 -10.38 -7.72
N LEU A 299 -11.19 -10.86 -6.66
CA LEU A 299 -10.67 -12.23 -6.53
C LEU A 299 -11.76 -13.20 -6.08
N GLU A 300 -12.97 -12.70 -5.76
CA GLU A 300 -14.08 -13.47 -5.25
C GLU A 300 -13.71 -14.29 -4.00
N LEU A 301 -12.88 -13.71 -3.11
CA LEU A 301 -12.46 -14.40 -1.89
C LEU A 301 -13.68 -14.73 -1.02
N PRO A 302 -13.80 -15.97 -0.49
CA PRO A 302 -14.93 -16.43 0.30
C PRO A 302 -14.86 -15.95 1.76
N VAL A 303 -14.66 -14.65 1.94
CA VAL A 303 -14.57 -13.94 3.23
C VAL A 303 -15.54 -12.78 3.24
N ARG A 304 -16.26 -12.56 4.33
CA ARG A 304 -17.00 -11.33 4.53
C ARG A 304 -16.06 -10.27 5.09
N ILE A 305 -16.07 -9.09 4.49
CA ILE A 305 -15.25 -7.95 4.93
C ILE A 305 -16.16 -6.75 5.18
N ASP A 306 -16.05 -6.17 6.37
CA ASP A 306 -16.62 -4.88 6.74
C ASP A 306 -15.44 -3.91 6.99
N ALA A 307 -15.26 -2.90 6.13
CA ALA A 307 -14.16 -1.95 6.22
C ALA A 307 -14.64 -0.57 6.68
N TRP A 308 -14.07 -0.06 7.78
CA TRP A 308 -14.38 1.23 8.39
C TRP A 308 -13.19 2.19 8.22
N LEU A 309 -13.36 3.22 7.40
CA LEU A 309 -12.30 4.11 6.98
C LEU A 309 -12.59 5.55 7.45
N PRO A 310 -12.02 5.99 8.61
CA PRO A 310 -12.19 7.33 9.12
C PRO A 310 -11.33 8.31 8.31
N LEU A 311 -11.95 9.37 7.78
CA LEU A 311 -11.34 10.38 6.95
C LEU A 311 -11.37 11.73 7.66
N ALA A 312 -10.22 12.36 7.88
CA ALA A 312 -10.11 13.68 8.48
C ALA A 312 -8.92 14.46 7.91
N GLU A 313 -8.94 15.77 8.02
CA GLU A 313 -7.82 16.67 7.73
C GLU A 313 -7.41 17.37 9.03
N ASN A 314 -6.18 17.15 9.51
CA ASN A 314 -5.70 17.71 10.77
C ASN A 314 -5.07 19.09 10.57
N MET A 315 -5.82 20.14 10.86
CA MET A 315 -5.44 21.53 10.59
C MET A 315 -5.50 22.40 11.84
N PRO A 316 -4.58 23.38 12.00
CA PRO A 316 -4.66 24.39 13.05
C PRO A 316 -5.71 25.46 12.70
N SER A 317 -6.58 25.79 13.65
CA SER A 317 -7.56 26.87 13.50
C SER A 317 -8.10 27.32 14.87
N GLY A 318 -9.00 28.28 14.87
CA GLY A 318 -9.69 28.71 16.08
C GLY A 318 -10.66 27.68 16.66
N THR A 319 -11.04 26.66 15.89
CA THR A 319 -11.93 25.56 16.31
C THR A 319 -11.19 24.26 16.57
N ALA A 320 -9.87 24.19 16.28
CA ALA A 320 -9.08 22.97 16.44
C ALA A 320 -9.02 22.49 17.90
N THR A 321 -8.92 21.17 18.08
CA THR A 321 -8.66 20.53 19.37
C THR A 321 -7.30 20.97 19.91
N ARG A 322 -7.21 21.19 21.21
CA ARG A 322 -6.03 21.73 21.89
C ARG A 322 -5.39 20.67 22.78
N PRO A 323 -4.10 20.73 23.01
CA PRO A 323 -3.48 19.97 24.09
C PRO A 323 -4.16 20.28 25.44
N GLY A 324 -4.59 19.24 26.16
CA GLY A 324 -5.35 19.31 27.41
C GLY A 324 -6.86 19.20 27.24
N ASP A 325 -7.40 19.20 26.02
CA ASP A 325 -8.82 18.89 25.80
C ASP A 325 -9.07 17.40 26.08
N VAL A 326 -10.27 17.09 26.61
CA VAL A 326 -10.75 15.72 26.78
C VAL A 326 -11.83 15.45 25.76
N ILE A 327 -11.70 14.32 25.04
CA ILE A 327 -12.67 13.88 24.06
C ILE A 327 -13.34 12.58 24.53
N THR A 328 -14.57 12.37 24.09
CA THR A 328 -15.28 11.09 24.29
C THR A 328 -15.34 10.36 22.97
N HIS A 329 -14.76 9.18 22.90
CA HIS A 329 -14.80 8.32 21.73
C HIS A 329 -16.14 7.62 21.55
N TYR A 330 -16.37 7.12 20.34
CA TYR A 330 -17.45 6.18 20.10
C TYR A 330 -17.36 5.01 21.11
N GLY A 331 -18.48 4.62 21.69
CA GLY A 331 -18.49 3.62 22.78
C GLY A 331 -18.20 4.17 24.20
N GLY A 332 -17.84 5.48 24.34
CA GLY A 332 -17.84 6.20 25.62
C GLY A 332 -16.50 6.31 26.34
N ILE A 333 -15.43 5.63 25.89
CA ILE A 333 -14.07 5.82 26.48
C ILE A 333 -13.62 7.27 26.25
N THR A 334 -13.03 7.88 27.30
CA THR A 334 -12.54 9.25 27.24
C THR A 334 -11.00 9.30 27.08
N SER A 335 -10.51 10.21 26.25
CA SER A 335 -9.08 10.45 26.06
C SER A 335 -8.70 11.89 26.33
N GLU A 336 -7.67 12.10 27.15
CA GLU A 336 -6.98 13.38 27.28
C GLU A 336 -6.02 13.54 26.08
N VAL A 337 -6.24 14.56 25.27
CA VAL A 337 -5.39 14.89 24.11
C VAL A 337 -4.20 15.71 24.58
N ILE A 338 -3.04 15.09 24.77
CA ILE A 338 -1.80 15.78 25.16
C ILE A 338 -1.08 16.34 23.94
N ASN A 339 -1.16 15.65 22.80
CA ASN A 339 -0.52 16.02 21.56
C ASN A 339 -1.48 15.85 20.39
N THR A 340 -1.81 16.93 19.70
CA THR A 340 -2.71 16.91 18.54
C THR A 340 -2.07 16.35 17.27
N ASP A 341 -0.74 16.09 17.28
CA ASP A 341 0.02 15.37 16.25
C ASP A 341 0.03 13.83 16.47
N ALA A 342 -0.67 13.37 17.49
CA ALA A 342 -1.00 11.96 17.72
C ALA A 342 -2.51 11.74 17.46
N GLU A 343 -2.97 12.21 16.32
CA GLU A 343 -4.36 12.29 15.86
C GLU A 343 -4.85 10.98 15.25
N GLY A 344 -3.96 10.25 14.55
CA GLY A 344 -4.31 9.02 13.85
C GLY A 344 -4.98 8.00 14.78
N ARG A 345 -4.43 7.81 15.98
CA ARG A 345 -5.02 6.90 16.97
C ARG A 345 -6.37 7.36 17.50
N LEU A 346 -6.69 8.67 17.42
CA LEU A 346 -7.99 9.19 17.86
C LEU A 346 -9.09 8.83 16.86
N VAL A 347 -8.84 9.01 15.57
CA VAL A 347 -9.80 8.63 14.53
C VAL A 347 -9.95 7.09 14.43
N LEU A 348 -8.84 6.36 14.62
CA LEU A 348 -8.83 4.90 14.60
C LEU A 348 -9.60 4.30 15.77
N ALA A 349 -9.49 4.89 16.96
CA ALA A 349 -10.23 4.44 18.14
C ALA A 349 -11.73 4.35 17.91
N ASP A 350 -12.31 5.39 17.31
CA ASP A 350 -13.73 5.42 16.97
C ASP A 350 -14.08 4.35 15.93
N ALA A 351 -13.29 4.24 14.87
CA ALA A 351 -13.53 3.29 13.80
C ALA A 351 -13.36 1.83 14.25
N ILE A 352 -12.37 1.54 15.12
CA ILE A 352 -12.16 0.23 15.74
C ILE A 352 -13.35 -0.14 16.63
N ALA A 353 -13.77 0.76 17.53
CA ALA A 353 -14.90 0.50 18.41
C ALA A 353 -16.18 0.18 17.61
N ARG A 354 -16.42 0.94 16.51
CA ARG A 354 -17.56 0.69 15.62
C ARG A 354 -17.42 -0.62 14.86
N ALA A 355 -16.23 -0.93 14.33
CA ALA A 355 -15.97 -2.16 13.58
C ALA A 355 -16.18 -3.42 14.46
N CYS A 356 -15.87 -3.34 15.74
CA CYS A 356 -16.07 -4.43 16.69
C CYS A 356 -17.55 -4.76 16.93
N GLU A 357 -18.47 -3.79 16.77
CA GLU A 357 -19.91 -4.06 16.87
C GLU A 357 -20.45 -4.96 15.74
N ASP A 358 -19.72 -5.06 14.65
CA ASP A 358 -20.04 -5.98 13.56
C ASP A 358 -19.65 -7.43 13.89
N ASP A 359 -19.05 -7.71 15.08
CA ASP A 359 -18.65 -9.03 15.57
C ASP A 359 -17.74 -9.78 14.57
N PRO A 360 -16.58 -9.20 14.16
CA PRO A 360 -15.64 -9.88 13.30
C PRO A 360 -14.81 -10.90 14.06
N ALA A 361 -14.48 -12.04 13.40
CA ALA A 361 -13.52 -13.00 13.96
C ALA A 361 -12.09 -12.43 14.04
N TYR A 362 -11.76 -11.57 13.07
CA TYR A 362 -10.46 -10.91 12.96
C TYR A 362 -10.65 -9.44 12.64
N LEU A 363 -9.88 -8.57 13.31
CA LEU A 363 -9.82 -7.14 13.02
C LEU A 363 -8.40 -6.76 12.60
N ILE A 364 -8.22 -6.21 11.40
CA ILE A 364 -6.92 -5.78 10.88
C ILE A 364 -6.96 -4.26 10.67
N GLU A 365 -6.17 -3.54 11.45
CA GLU A 365 -6.05 -2.10 11.35
C GLU A 365 -4.70 -1.72 10.74
N THR A 366 -4.69 -0.70 9.86
CA THR A 366 -3.49 -0.23 9.14
C THR A 366 -3.37 1.28 9.21
N ALA A 367 -2.20 1.76 9.61
CA ALA A 367 -1.96 3.20 9.72
C ALA A 367 -0.51 3.61 9.45
N THR A 368 -0.34 4.80 8.89
CA THR A 368 0.88 5.59 8.92
C THR A 368 0.97 6.28 10.29
N LEU A 369 1.23 5.50 11.36
CA LEU A 369 0.88 5.96 12.70
C LEU A 369 2.01 6.68 13.41
N THR A 370 3.23 6.15 13.37
CA THR A 370 4.28 6.67 14.24
C THR A 370 5.62 6.91 13.56
N GLY A 371 6.23 8.07 13.83
CA GLY A 371 7.65 8.26 13.51
C GLY A 371 8.57 7.31 14.27
N ALA A 372 8.11 6.73 15.39
CA ALA A 372 8.85 5.72 16.15
C ALA A 372 9.04 4.41 15.36
N GLN A 373 8.10 4.05 14.50
CA GLN A 373 8.22 2.91 13.57
C GLN A 373 9.44 3.09 12.65
N LEU A 374 9.59 4.27 12.02
CA LEU A 374 10.73 4.57 11.17
C LEU A 374 12.06 4.45 11.93
N VAL A 375 12.11 4.93 13.17
CA VAL A 375 13.32 4.86 14.00
C VAL A 375 13.66 3.41 14.37
N ALA A 376 12.65 2.57 14.63
CA ALA A 376 12.86 1.19 15.06
C ALA A 376 13.15 0.24 13.90
N LEU A 377 12.41 0.34 12.79
CA LEU A 377 12.39 -0.66 11.70
C LEU A 377 12.81 -0.11 10.34
N GLY A 378 13.02 1.23 10.23
CA GLY A 378 13.37 1.87 8.96
C GLY A 378 12.19 2.01 8.01
N ASN A 379 12.50 2.29 6.73
CA ASN A 379 11.50 2.70 5.74
C ASN A 379 10.87 1.53 4.97
N ARG A 380 11.25 0.27 5.24
CA ARG A 380 10.85 -0.87 4.41
C ARG A 380 10.18 -2.00 5.18
N THR A 381 10.12 -1.91 6.50
CA THR A 381 9.58 -2.97 7.36
C THR A 381 8.44 -2.43 8.20
N ALA A 382 7.24 -2.95 8.03
CA ALA A 382 6.10 -2.61 8.87
C ALA A 382 6.24 -3.21 10.28
N GLY A 383 5.71 -2.51 11.29
CA GLY A 383 5.56 -3.06 12.64
C GLY A 383 4.16 -3.63 12.84
N VAL A 384 4.06 -4.88 13.27
CA VAL A 384 2.76 -5.54 13.50
C VAL A 384 2.59 -5.85 14.98
N MET A 385 1.51 -5.37 15.58
CA MET A 385 1.17 -5.55 17.00
C MET A 385 -0.25 -6.12 17.12
N GLY A 386 -0.57 -6.77 18.24
CA GLY A 386 -1.91 -7.30 18.50
C GLY A 386 -1.88 -8.73 19.05
N SER A 387 -2.94 -9.49 18.77
CA SER A 387 -3.07 -10.89 19.16
C SER A 387 -1.98 -11.74 18.51
N ASP A 388 -1.33 -12.59 19.27
CA ASP A 388 -0.11 -13.29 18.87
C ASP A 388 -0.24 -14.05 17.54
N GLU A 389 -1.31 -14.83 17.38
CA GLU A 389 -1.49 -15.66 16.18
C GLU A 389 -1.75 -14.82 14.92
N LEU A 390 -2.61 -13.81 15.01
CA LEU A 390 -2.92 -12.94 13.88
C LEU A 390 -1.73 -12.04 13.53
N ARG A 391 -1.06 -11.45 14.53
CA ARG A 391 0.15 -10.66 14.38
C ARG A 391 1.25 -11.42 13.63
N ASP A 392 1.52 -12.64 14.07
CA ASP A 392 2.59 -13.47 13.51
C ASP A 392 2.23 -13.93 12.08
N LEU A 393 0.95 -14.27 11.83
CA LEU A 393 0.43 -14.59 10.49
C LEU A 393 0.62 -13.43 9.51
N ILE A 394 0.25 -12.21 9.92
CA ILE A 394 0.42 -11.00 9.08
C ILE A 394 1.90 -10.74 8.79
N ALA A 395 2.76 -10.83 9.82
CA ALA A 395 4.19 -10.63 9.64
C ALA A 395 4.81 -11.68 8.70
N GLU A 396 4.37 -12.93 8.76
CA GLU A 396 4.79 -13.99 7.84
C GLU A 396 4.27 -13.75 6.42
N SER A 397 2.96 -13.41 6.27
CA SER A 397 2.35 -13.08 4.98
C SER A 397 3.09 -11.93 4.29
N GLY A 398 3.44 -10.86 5.04
CA GLY A 398 4.21 -9.76 4.49
C GLY A 398 5.57 -10.19 3.94
N ARG A 399 6.30 -11.01 4.70
CA ARG A 399 7.60 -11.53 4.24
C ARG A 399 7.46 -12.43 3.01
N SER A 400 6.41 -13.26 2.94
CA SER A 400 6.21 -14.18 1.79
C SER A 400 5.90 -13.46 0.48
N VAL A 401 5.31 -12.25 0.55
CA VAL A 401 5.01 -11.43 -0.64
C VAL A 401 6.01 -10.29 -0.88
N GLY A 402 7.12 -10.24 -0.10
CA GLY A 402 8.17 -9.22 -0.25
C GLY A 402 7.84 -7.85 0.34
N GLU A 403 6.72 -7.68 1.04
CA GLU A 403 6.39 -6.51 1.87
C GLU A 403 6.83 -6.80 3.30
N GLN A 404 8.06 -6.38 3.66
CA GLN A 404 8.65 -6.74 4.94
C GLN A 404 7.79 -6.30 6.12
N ALA A 405 7.54 -7.22 7.05
CA ALA A 405 6.77 -6.98 8.26
C ALA A 405 7.38 -7.74 9.45
N TRP A 406 7.33 -7.13 10.63
CA TRP A 406 7.93 -7.69 11.85
C TRP A 406 6.95 -7.63 13.02
N ALA A 407 6.79 -8.77 13.71
CA ALA A 407 5.96 -8.89 14.90
C ALA A 407 6.59 -8.13 16.07
N MET A 408 5.82 -7.25 16.72
CA MET A 408 6.24 -6.42 17.84
C MET A 408 5.36 -6.70 19.06
N PRO A 409 5.91 -6.63 20.29
CA PRO A 409 5.13 -6.86 21.51
C PRO A 409 4.23 -5.66 21.85
N LEU A 410 3.20 -5.92 22.65
CA LEU A 410 2.55 -4.93 23.51
C LEU A 410 3.15 -5.05 24.92
N LEU A 411 3.57 -3.94 25.53
CA LEU A 411 4.33 -3.95 26.77
C LEU A 411 3.43 -3.63 27.98
N GLU A 412 3.31 -4.58 28.93
CA GLU A 412 2.53 -4.41 30.15
C GLU A 412 3.03 -3.22 31.00
N GLU A 413 4.33 -2.94 31.01
CA GLU A 413 4.90 -1.80 31.75
C GLU A 413 4.44 -0.44 31.22
N GLN A 414 3.92 -0.36 29.99
CA GLN A 414 3.34 0.88 29.43
C GLN A 414 1.88 1.11 29.82
N GLU A 415 1.23 0.18 30.51
CA GLU A 415 -0.15 0.33 31.01
C GLU A 415 -0.33 1.57 31.91
N ASP A 416 0.64 1.81 32.78
CA ASP A 416 0.60 2.98 33.68
C ASP A 416 0.81 4.29 32.89
N GLU A 417 1.44 4.24 31.73
CA GLU A 417 1.68 5.43 30.89
C GLU A 417 0.42 5.88 30.13
N LEU A 418 -0.56 4.98 29.94
CA LEU A 418 -1.86 5.30 29.35
C LEU A 418 -2.74 6.15 30.28
N LYS A 419 -2.55 6.08 31.59
CA LYS A 419 -3.44 6.72 32.57
C LYS A 419 -3.43 8.22 32.45
N SER A 420 -4.62 8.84 32.50
CA SER A 420 -4.81 10.28 32.62
C SER A 420 -5.36 10.63 34.01
N PRO A 421 -5.03 11.79 34.57
CA PRO A 421 -5.66 12.25 35.82
C PRO A 421 -7.09 12.76 35.63
N ILE A 422 -7.53 13.00 34.39
CA ILE A 422 -8.82 13.66 34.08
C ILE A 422 -9.67 12.94 33.03
N ALA A 423 -9.17 11.85 32.45
CA ALA A 423 -9.84 11.01 31.47
C ALA A 423 -9.51 9.53 31.77
N ASP A 424 -10.11 8.58 31.05
CA ASP A 424 -9.78 7.17 31.19
C ASP A 424 -8.34 6.89 30.70
N ILE A 425 -7.97 7.47 29.56
CA ILE A 425 -6.63 7.32 28.97
C ILE A 425 -6.13 8.65 28.40
N ARG A 426 -4.86 8.68 27.98
CA ARG A 426 -4.26 9.81 27.24
C ARG A 426 -3.69 9.34 25.92
N ASN A 427 -3.68 10.23 24.91
CA ASN A 427 -3.27 9.87 23.56
C ASN A 427 -1.76 9.76 23.34
N THR A 428 -0.93 10.22 24.28
CA THR A 428 0.53 10.12 24.21
C THR A 428 1.15 10.05 25.60
N HIS A 429 2.34 9.48 25.70
CA HIS A 429 3.15 9.44 26.92
C HIS A 429 4.29 10.45 26.86
N ASN A 430 4.95 10.68 27.99
CA ASN A 430 6.04 11.66 28.10
C ASN A 430 7.41 11.10 27.67
N ALA A 431 7.54 9.77 27.58
CA ALA A 431 8.79 9.14 27.19
C ALA A 431 9.00 9.19 25.67
N ARG A 432 10.26 9.20 25.23
CA ARG A 432 10.61 9.07 23.82
C ARG A 432 10.82 7.63 23.36
N THR A 433 10.75 6.69 24.30
CA THR A 433 11.00 5.26 24.09
C THR A 433 9.68 4.51 23.89
N GLY A 434 9.67 3.47 23.04
CA GLY A 434 8.51 2.60 22.87
C GLY A 434 7.29 3.28 22.23
N GLY A 435 7.43 4.40 21.53
CA GLY A 435 6.29 5.18 21.01
C GLY A 435 5.38 4.42 20.04
N MET A 436 5.94 3.52 19.22
CA MET A 436 5.15 2.64 18.35
C MET A 436 4.32 1.65 19.19
N LEU A 437 4.94 1.03 20.20
CA LEU A 437 4.28 0.06 21.09
C LEU A 437 3.17 0.71 21.93
N PHE A 438 3.44 1.92 22.43
CA PHE A 438 2.44 2.72 23.14
C PHE A 438 1.22 3.04 22.24
N ALA A 439 1.44 3.34 20.96
CA ALA A 439 0.36 3.58 20.02
C ALA A 439 -0.51 2.33 19.82
N GLY A 440 0.11 1.16 19.63
CA GLY A 440 -0.59 -0.12 19.57
C GLY A 440 -1.35 -0.41 20.88
N LEU A 441 -0.74 -0.17 22.04
CA LEU A 441 -1.38 -0.35 23.34
C LEU A 441 -2.57 0.60 23.54
N TYR A 442 -2.51 1.85 23.05
CA TYR A 442 -3.64 2.76 23.04
C TYR A 442 -4.82 2.19 22.24
N LEU A 443 -4.56 1.70 21.02
CA LEU A 443 -5.59 1.14 20.14
C LEU A 443 -6.24 -0.13 20.75
N SER A 444 -5.47 -0.96 21.46
CA SER A 444 -5.99 -2.18 22.09
C SER A 444 -7.14 -1.92 23.07
N ARG A 445 -7.25 -0.68 23.63
CA ARG A 445 -8.33 -0.30 24.56
C ARG A 445 -9.71 -0.24 23.92
N PHE A 446 -9.77 -0.21 22.60
CA PHE A 446 -11.00 -0.13 21.83
C PHE A 446 -11.40 -1.48 21.20
N VAL A 447 -10.62 -2.54 21.44
CA VAL A 447 -10.88 -3.90 20.96
C VAL A 447 -11.33 -4.79 22.12
N PRO A 448 -12.50 -5.44 22.05
CA PRO A 448 -12.93 -6.47 23.00
C PRO A 448 -11.95 -7.65 23.05
N GLU A 449 -11.87 -8.32 24.23
CA GLU A 449 -10.92 -9.44 24.47
C GLU A 449 -11.19 -10.68 23.59
N ASP A 450 -12.40 -10.84 23.08
CA ASP A 450 -12.84 -11.98 22.28
C ASP A 450 -12.62 -11.78 20.76
N ILE A 451 -12.09 -10.64 20.33
CA ILE A 451 -11.75 -10.37 18.92
C ILE A 451 -10.24 -10.48 18.72
N GLU A 452 -9.83 -11.37 17.81
CA GLU A 452 -8.45 -11.43 17.35
C GLU A 452 -8.14 -10.17 16.49
N TRP A 453 -7.14 -9.39 16.89
CA TRP A 453 -6.84 -8.13 16.22
C TRP A 453 -5.36 -7.91 15.93
N ALA A 454 -5.09 -7.07 14.94
CA ALA A 454 -3.74 -6.60 14.67
C ALA A 454 -3.72 -5.16 14.15
N HIS A 455 -2.74 -4.41 14.62
CA HIS A 455 -2.33 -3.11 14.10
C HIS A 455 -1.08 -3.25 13.23
N ILE A 456 -1.10 -2.66 12.03
CA ILE A 456 0.03 -2.63 11.10
C ILE A 456 0.50 -1.16 10.96
N ASP A 457 1.62 -0.81 11.61
CA ASP A 457 2.23 0.52 11.47
C ASP A 457 3.11 0.57 10.22
N ILE A 458 2.65 1.33 9.22
CA ILE A 458 3.29 1.49 7.92
C ILE A 458 3.87 2.90 7.69
N ALA A 459 4.15 3.66 8.75
CA ALA A 459 4.65 5.02 8.61
C ALA A 459 5.90 5.12 7.71
N GLY A 460 6.80 4.15 7.79
CA GLY A 460 7.94 4.03 6.88
C GLY A 460 7.59 3.40 5.53
N PRO A 461 7.02 2.18 5.50
CA PRO A 461 6.75 1.45 4.26
C PRO A 461 5.80 2.12 3.27
N ALA A 462 4.89 2.98 3.70
CA ALA A 462 3.90 3.65 2.84
C ALA A 462 4.53 4.62 1.82
N TRP A 463 5.73 5.16 2.11
CA TRP A 463 6.33 6.24 1.35
C TRP A 463 7.82 6.03 1.06
N ASN A 464 8.21 6.10 -0.21
CA ASN A 464 9.60 6.07 -0.64
C ASN A 464 10.10 7.46 -1.05
N GLY A 465 10.75 8.17 -0.14
CA GLY A 465 11.37 9.47 -0.44
C GLY A 465 12.66 9.38 -1.27
N GLY A 466 13.22 8.17 -1.42
CA GLY A 466 14.47 7.90 -2.15
C GLY A 466 14.28 7.57 -3.63
N ALA A 467 15.33 7.02 -4.24
CA ALA A 467 15.27 6.48 -5.59
C ALA A 467 14.39 5.22 -5.66
N PRO A 468 13.77 4.93 -6.82
CA PRO A 468 13.08 3.66 -7.05
C PRO A 468 14.02 2.46 -6.89
N TYR A 469 13.48 1.33 -6.41
CA TYR A 469 14.22 0.06 -6.29
C TYR A 469 13.29 -1.13 -6.52
N GLY A 470 13.80 -2.26 -7.02
CA GLY A 470 12.97 -3.42 -7.36
C GLY A 470 11.73 -2.99 -8.15
N TYR A 471 10.55 -3.25 -7.65
CA TYR A 471 9.26 -2.80 -8.20
C TYR A 471 8.67 -1.60 -7.44
N THR A 472 9.38 -1.04 -6.45
CA THR A 472 8.92 0.10 -5.64
C THR A 472 9.28 1.42 -6.31
N PRO A 473 8.30 2.29 -6.63
CA PRO A 473 8.55 3.59 -7.22
C PRO A 473 9.02 4.61 -6.16
N LYS A 474 9.36 5.81 -6.59
CA LYS A 474 9.43 6.99 -5.70
C LYS A 474 8.02 7.38 -5.25
N ARG A 475 7.87 7.93 -4.04
CA ARG A 475 6.61 8.35 -3.40
C ARG A 475 5.77 7.15 -2.93
N ALA A 476 4.49 7.08 -3.20
CA ALA A 476 3.58 6.04 -2.73
C ALA A 476 4.04 4.62 -3.14
N THR A 477 4.13 3.73 -2.17
CA THR A 477 4.58 2.34 -2.39
C THR A 477 3.44 1.36 -2.62
N GLY A 478 2.27 1.62 -2.00
CA GLY A 478 1.11 0.75 -1.97
C GLY A 478 1.18 -0.36 -0.91
N ALA A 479 2.20 -0.33 -0.03
CA ALA A 479 2.24 -1.25 1.11
C ALA A 479 1.12 -0.88 2.12
N PRO A 480 0.51 -1.89 2.82
CA PRO A 480 0.76 -3.32 2.79
C PRO A 480 -0.34 -4.11 2.04
N VAL A 481 -0.78 -3.65 0.88
CA VAL A 481 -1.92 -4.26 0.15
C VAL A 481 -1.71 -5.76 -0.08
N ARG A 482 -0.54 -6.18 -0.59
CA ARG A 482 -0.25 -7.60 -0.86
C ARG A 482 -0.19 -8.42 0.43
N THR A 483 0.39 -7.85 1.49
CA THR A 483 0.44 -8.47 2.82
C THR A 483 -0.95 -8.85 3.31
N ILE A 484 -1.91 -7.90 3.23
CA ILE A 484 -3.26 -8.14 3.76
C ILE A 484 -4.05 -9.07 2.84
N VAL A 485 -3.93 -8.95 1.51
CA VAL A 485 -4.57 -9.88 0.57
C VAL A 485 -4.08 -11.32 0.80
N GLU A 486 -2.77 -11.54 0.98
CA GLU A 486 -2.20 -12.84 1.32
C GLU A 486 -2.70 -13.33 2.69
N THR A 487 -2.77 -12.45 3.69
CA THR A 487 -3.32 -12.80 5.01
C THR A 487 -4.77 -13.27 4.90
N LEU A 488 -5.62 -12.55 4.16
CA LEU A 488 -7.02 -12.95 3.93
C LEU A 488 -7.11 -14.31 3.26
N SER A 489 -6.29 -14.59 2.26
CA SER A 489 -6.24 -15.89 1.58
C SER A 489 -5.90 -17.01 2.56
N ARG A 490 -4.86 -16.81 3.40
CA ARG A 490 -4.46 -17.80 4.43
C ARG A 490 -5.49 -17.99 5.54
N LEU A 491 -6.26 -16.95 5.89
CA LEU A 491 -7.35 -17.08 6.88
C LEU A 491 -8.50 -17.93 6.36
N VAL A 492 -8.78 -17.86 5.06
CA VAL A 492 -9.79 -18.70 4.40
C VAL A 492 -9.33 -20.16 4.30
N ASP A 493 -8.07 -20.40 3.95
CA ASP A 493 -7.51 -21.75 3.78
C ASP A 493 -7.39 -22.54 5.08
N LYS A 494 -7.37 -21.87 6.24
CA LYS A 494 -7.31 -22.53 7.58
C LYS A 494 -8.63 -23.15 8.05
N GLN A 495 -9.73 -22.93 7.33
CA GLN A 495 -11.07 -23.44 7.66
C GLN A 495 -11.47 -24.61 6.76
#